data_88c31ff6a59945be64243eb022710342
#
_entry.id   88c31ff6a59945be64243eb022710342
#
_cell.length_a   1.000
_cell.length_b   1.000
_cell.length_c   1.000
_cell.angle_alpha   90.00
_cell.angle_beta   90.00
_cell.angle_gamma   90.00
#
_symmetry.space_group_name_H-M   'P 1'
#
loop_
_entity.id
_entity.type
_entity.pdbx_description
1 polymer ?
#
loop_
_entity_poly.entity_id
_entity_poly.type
_entity_poly.pdbx_seq_one_letter_code
_entity_poly.pdbx_strand_id
1 'polypeptide(L)'
;MKPKDVLAMAKENGARVVDLRFLDFPGVWQHFTVPVSELDESSFEDGFGFDGSSIRGWQPIHASDMLVIPDPATAKMDPFFEVPTLVLIGNIVDPLTRESYSRDPRYIAQKAEAYLKGTGIGDTAYFGPEAEFFIFDDVRFESSMNRSFYEVDSVEGIWNTGREEGPNLGYKTRHKEGYFPVPPMDKFQDLRTEMMLTLENLGIDVECQHHEVATAGQAEIDMRFKPLVQMGDQLMWFKYVLKNVACRHNHTVTFMPKPLFGDNGTGMHTHVSIWKDGEPLFAGDKYAGVSQQALYAIGGILKHCNALCAFTNPTTNSYKRLVPGFEAPVNLAYSSRNRSAAIRIPMYSASPKAKRIEFRTPDPSCNGYLAFSAILMAVIDGIENKTDPGEPLDKDIYGLPPEELANIPSAPGSLDEALSALKEDHKFLLKGDVFTKDVIDMWIKYKTENEVNPVKLRPHPHEFFLYFDI
;
A
#
# COMPACT_ATOMS: atom_id res chain seq x y z
N MET A 1 3.29 21.44 -12.56
CA MET A 1 2.22 22.21 -13.20
C MET A 1 1.94 23.43 -12.34
N LYS A 2 1.59 24.59 -12.91
CA LYS A 2 1.21 25.81 -12.15
C LYS A 2 -0.30 25.97 -12.17
N PRO A 3 -0.92 26.75 -11.25
CA PRO A 3 -2.37 27.01 -11.27
C PRO A 3 -2.93 27.40 -12.65
N LYS A 4 -2.25 28.29 -13.38
CA LYS A 4 -2.64 28.68 -14.74
C LYS A 4 -2.70 27.53 -15.73
N ASP A 5 -1.78 26.59 -15.62
CA ASP A 5 -1.74 25.41 -16.51
C ASP A 5 -2.93 24.48 -16.22
N VAL A 6 -3.32 24.37 -14.93
CA VAL A 6 -4.48 23.58 -14.51
C VAL A 6 -5.78 24.18 -15.05
N LEU A 7 -5.93 25.52 -14.96
CA LEU A 7 -7.10 26.21 -15.51
C LEU A 7 -7.19 26.08 -17.04
N ALA A 8 -6.04 26.14 -17.72
CA ALA A 8 -5.97 25.89 -19.17
C ALA A 8 -6.39 24.45 -19.49
N MET A 9 -5.84 23.46 -18.77
CA MET A 9 -6.20 22.04 -18.89
C MET A 9 -7.71 21.80 -18.69
N ALA A 10 -8.30 22.39 -17.65
CA ALA A 10 -9.74 22.30 -17.39
C ALA A 10 -10.56 22.81 -18.58
N LYS A 11 -10.19 23.96 -19.11
CA LYS A 11 -10.86 24.59 -20.27
C LYS A 11 -10.70 23.76 -21.56
N GLU A 12 -9.49 23.31 -21.87
CA GLU A 12 -9.17 22.52 -23.07
C GLU A 12 -9.91 21.19 -23.09
N ASN A 13 -10.06 20.54 -21.92
CA ASN A 13 -10.78 19.28 -21.79
C ASN A 13 -12.28 19.44 -21.49
N GLY A 14 -12.79 20.66 -21.48
CA GLY A 14 -14.21 20.94 -21.26
C GLY A 14 -14.71 20.54 -19.88
N ALA A 15 -13.85 20.59 -18.85
CA ALA A 15 -14.23 20.24 -17.48
C ALA A 15 -15.43 21.10 -17.02
N ARG A 16 -16.41 20.45 -16.42
CA ARG A 16 -17.63 21.07 -15.87
C ARG A 16 -17.57 21.15 -14.34
N VAL A 17 -16.83 20.23 -13.74
CA VAL A 17 -16.67 20.11 -12.29
C VAL A 17 -15.22 19.82 -11.93
N VAL A 18 -14.86 20.15 -10.71
CA VAL A 18 -13.59 19.86 -10.09
C VAL A 18 -13.84 18.94 -8.90
N ASP A 19 -13.15 17.81 -8.88
CA ASP A 19 -13.21 16.80 -7.82
C ASP A 19 -11.95 16.93 -6.94
N LEU A 20 -12.15 17.37 -5.71
CA LEU A 20 -11.08 17.57 -4.75
C LEU A 20 -10.91 16.30 -3.93
N ARG A 21 -9.74 15.67 -4.01
CA ARG A 21 -9.45 14.39 -3.34
C ARG A 21 -8.40 14.56 -2.27
N PHE A 22 -8.58 13.86 -1.18
CA PHE A 22 -7.61 13.74 -0.09
C PHE A 22 -7.77 12.38 0.59
N LEU A 23 -6.83 12.01 1.43
CA LEU A 23 -6.81 10.68 2.04
C LEU A 23 -7.21 10.77 3.50
N ASP A 24 -8.13 9.90 3.94
CA ASP A 24 -8.38 9.74 5.37
C ASP A 24 -7.20 9.02 6.07
N PHE A 25 -7.20 9.01 7.38
CA PHE A 25 -6.10 8.45 8.15
C PHE A 25 -5.89 6.94 7.90
N PRO A 26 -6.95 6.09 7.82
CA PRO A 26 -6.80 4.68 7.44
C PRO A 26 -6.31 4.43 6.01
N GLY A 27 -6.43 5.37 5.07
CA GLY A 27 -5.90 5.24 3.73
C GLY A 27 -6.94 5.07 2.62
N VAL A 28 -8.12 5.62 2.79
CA VAL A 28 -9.17 5.66 1.76
C VAL A 28 -9.34 7.07 1.23
N TRP A 29 -9.44 7.22 -0.09
CA TRP A 29 -9.75 8.50 -0.70
C TRP A 29 -11.13 9.00 -0.27
N GLN A 30 -11.15 10.25 0.17
CA GLN A 30 -12.33 11.06 0.37
C GLN A 30 -12.37 12.14 -0.70
N HIS A 31 -13.57 12.61 -1.07
CA HIS A 31 -13.70 13.63 -2.08
C HIS A 31 -14.96 14.46 -1.90
N PHE A 32 -14.96 15.63 -2.49
CA PHE A 32 -16.15 16.41 -2.80
C PHE A 32 -15.93 17.19 -4.09
N THR A 33 -17.03 17.58 -4.73
CA THR A 33 -17.02 18.16 -6.05
C THR A 33 -17.55 19.58 -6.00
N VAL A 34 -16.90 20.50 -6.71
CA VAL A 34 -17.37 21.87 -6.91
C VAL A 34 -17.55 22.15 -8.41
N PRO A 35 -18.43 23.10 -8.80
CA PRO A 35 -18.48 23.57 -10.18
C PRO A 35 -17.13 24.13 -10.61
N VAL A 36 -16.75 23.96 -11.88
CA VAL A 36 -15.48 24.50 -12.40
C VAL A 36 -15.38 26.04 -12.28
N SER A 37 -16.51 26.74 -12.17
CA SER A 37 -16.54 28.19 -11.91
C SER A 37 -16.00 28.60 -10.55
N GLU A 38 -15.94 27.69 -9.59
CA GLU A 38 -15.37 27.93 -8.27
C GLU A 38 -13.85 27.75 -8.22
N LEU A 39 -13.23 27.28 -9.32
CA LEU A 39 -11.79 27.10 -9.42
C LEU A 39 -11.17 28.28 -10.17
N ASP A 40 -10.36 29.05 -9.48
CA ASP A 40 -9.52 30.11 -10.02
C ASP A 40 -8.08 30.02 -9.49
N GLU A 41 -7.21 30.99 -9.81
CA GLU A 41 -5.82 30.99 -9.30
C GLU A 41 -5.76 31.11 -7.78
N SER A 42 -6.69 31.84 -7.16
CA SER A 42 -6.70 32.04 -5.70
C SER A 42 -7.10 30.77 -4.94
N SER A 43 -7.88 29.88 -5.58
CA SER A 43 -8.31 28.62 -4.98
C SER A 43 -7.15 27.71 -4.57
N PHE A 44 -5.98 27.85 -5.19
CA PHE A 44 -4.75 27.12 -4.84
C PHE A 44 -4.02 27.67 -3.61
N GLU A 45 -4.40 28.87 -3.15
CA GLU A 45 -3.91 29.47 -1.90
C GLU A 45 -5.01 29.44 -0.83
N ASP A 46 -6.22 29.86 -1.19
CA ASP A 46 -7.35 29.98 -0.25
C ASP A 46 -7.91 28.62 0.17
N GLY A 47 -7.97 27.67 -0.79
CA GLY A 47 -8.49 26.33 -0.57
C GLY A 47 -10.01 26.26 -0.50
N PHE A 48 -10.52 25.08 -0.17
CA PHE A 48 -11.94 24.77 -0.06
C PHE A 48 -12.26 24.23 1.32
N GLY A 49 -13.28 24.77 1.98
CA GLY A 49 -13.70 24.38 3.31
C GLY A 49 -14.46 23.05 3.33
N PHE A 50 -14.24 22.24 4.37
CA PHE A 50 -14.98 21.02 4.62
C PHE A 50 -15.00 20.65 6.11
N ASP A 51 -15.87 19.70 6.51
CA ASP A 51 -15.99 19.19 7.86
C ASP A 51 -15.00 18.03 8.12
N GLY A 52 -13.88 18.33 8.78
CA GLY A 52 -12.88 17.34 9.15
C GLY A 52 -13.31 16.36 10.24
N SER A 53 -14.38 16.66 11.00
CA SER A 53 -14.89 15.75 12.04
C SER A 53 -15.60 14.53 11.48
N SER A 54 -16.03 14.60 10.23
CA SER A 54 -16.63 13.48 9.50
C SER A 54 -15.58 12.56 8.87
N ILE A 55 -14.28 12.92 8.93
CA ILE A 55 -13.18 12.14 8.37
C ILE A 55 -12.58 11.21 9.43
N ARG A 56 -12.42 9.94 9.07
CA ARG A 56 -11.95 8.90 9.98
C ARG A 56 -10.55 9.19 10.55
N GLY A 57 -10.43 9.19 11.87
CA GLY A 57 -9.17 9.37 12.57
C GLY A 57 -8.68 10.83 12.68
N TRP A 58 -9.50 11.82 12.26
CA TRP A 58 -9.12 13.22 12.23
C TRP A 58 -9.65 14.00 13.45
N GLN A 59 -10.44 15.04 13.26
CA GLN A 59 -10.79 16.02 14.28
C GLN A 59 -12.07 15.66 15.05
N PRO A 60 -12.20 16.10 16.30
CA PRO A 60 -13.46 16.06 17.01
C PRO A 60 -14.41 17.19 16.50
N ILE A 61 -15.71 17.01 16.73
CA ILE A 61 -16.78 17.88 16.24
C ILE A 61 -16.63 19.38 16.62
N HIS A 62 -15.95 19.67 17.72
CA HIS A 62 -15.74 21.05 18.19
C HIS A 62 -14.52 21.76 17.54
N ALA A 63 -13.82 21.09 16.63
CA ALA A 63 -12.69 21.61 15.86
C ALA A 63 -12.77 21.10 14.40
N SER A 64 -13.99 21.16 13.83
CA SER A 64 -14.33 20.47 12.59
C SER A 64 -13.85 21.14 11.31
N ASP A 65 -13.77 22.47 11.32
CA ASP A 65 -13.48 23.22 10.10
C ASP A 65 -12.04 23.00 9.63
N MET A 66 -11.91 22.61 8.36
CA MET A 66 -10.63 22.36 7.71
C MET A 66 -10.65 22.86 6.27
N LEU A 67 -9.48 23.07 5.68
CA LEU A 67 -9.33 23.44 4.28
C LEU A 67 -8.56 22.36 3.50
N VAL A 68 -9.04 22.08 2.29
CA VAL A 68 -8.28 21.37 1.24
C VAL A 68 -7.60 22.42 0.36
N ILE A 69 -6.28 22.41 0.31
CA ILE A 69 -5.49 23.22 -0.60
C ILE A 69 -5.09 22.34 -1.80
N PRO A 70 -5.66 22.57 -2.99
CA PRO A 70 -5.36 21.74 -4.15
C PRO A 70 -3.88 21.85 -4.57
N ASP A 71 -3.27 20.70 -4.88
CA ASP A 71 -1.91 20.67 -5.44
C ASP A 71 -1.99 20.67 -6.97
N PRO A 72 -1.58 21.76 -7.66
CA PRO A 72 -1.67 21.84 -9.11
C PRO A 72 -0.82 20.79 -9.85
N ALA A 73 0.19 20.20 -9.19
CA ALA A 73 1.02 19.15 -9.79
C ALA A 73 0.27 17.82 -9.98
N THR A 74 -0.85 17.63 -9.27
CA THR A 74 -1.65 16.39 -9.26
C THR A 74 -2.79 16.37 -10.28
N ALA A 75 -3.02 17.46 -10.99
CA ALA A 75 -4.15 17.64 -11.91
C ALA A 75 -4.23 16.52 -12.96
N LYS A 76 -5.39 15.87 -13.04
CA LYS A 76 -5.73 14.86 -14.05
C LYS A 76 -7.21 14.93 -14.39
N MET A 77 -7.58 14.55 -15.63
CA MET A 77 -8.98 14.32 -15.98
C MET A 77 -9.40 12.92 -15.50
N ASP A 78 -10.57 12.84 -14.86
CA ASP A 78 -11.12 11.56 -14.42
C ASP A 78 -11.59 10.74 -15.63
N PRO A 79 -11.18 9.46 -15.79
CA PRO A 79 -11.54 8.65 -16.94
C PRO A 79 -12.90 7.94 -16.78
N PHE A 80 -13.55 8.03 -15.63
CA PHE A 80 -14.72 7.22 -15.29
C PHE A 80 -16.02 8.01 -15.19
N PHE A 81 -15.97 9.28 -14.84
CA PHE A 81 -17.20 10.10 -14.73
C PHE A 81 -17.79 10.42 -16.10
N GLU A 82 -19.12 10.43 -16.19
CA GLU A 82 -19.84 10.81 -17.41
C GLU A 82 -19.65 12.30 -17.75
N VAL A 83 -19.60 13.14 -16.71
CA VAL A 83 -19.33 14.57 -16.86
C VAL A 83 -17.83 14.80 -16.82
N PRO A 84 -17.24 15.52 -17.79
CA PRO A 84 -15.82 15.84 -17.76
C PRO A 84 -15.41 16.51 -16.45
N THR A 85 -14.57 15.82 -15.68
CA THR A 85 -14.20 16.17 -14.31
C THR A 85 -12.70 16.30 -14.18
N LEU A 86 -12.25 17.47 -13.72
CA LEU A 86 -10.86 17.68 -13.30
C LEU A 86 -10.69 17.19 -11.87
N VAL A 87 -9.69 16.34 -11.62
CA VAL A 87 -9.32 15.86 -10.29
C VAL A 87 -8.07 16.57 -9.80
N LEU A 88 -8.10 17.00 -8.54
CA LEU A 88 -6.97 17.57 -7.83
C LEU A 88 -6.82 16.88 -6.48
N ILE A 89 -5.61 16.43 -6.15
CA ILE A 89 -5.28 15.96 -4.81
C ILE A 89 -4.88 17.18 -3.98
N GLY A 90 -5.41 17.30 -2.77
CA GLY A 90 -5.17 18.43 -1.90
C GLY A 90 -4.40 18.07 -0.63
N ASN A 91 -3.75 19.07 -0.06
CA ASN A 91 -3.15 19.05 1.26
C ASN A 91 -4.11 19.67 2.27
N ILE A 92 -4.12 19.18 3.49
CA ILE A 92 -5.04 19.62 4.52
C ILE A 92 -4.38 20.62 5.45
N VAL A 93 -5.08 21.73 5.71
CA VAL A 93 -4.59 22.79 6.60
C VAL A 93 -5.68 23.25 7.55
N ASP A 94 -5.25 23.78 8.69
CA ASP A 94 -6.11 24.49 9.64
C ASP A 94 -6.56 25.85 9.04
N PRO A 95 -7.83 26.20 9.06
CA PRO A 95 -8.33 27.43 8.44
C PRO A 95 -7.86 28.72 9.13
N LEU A 96 -7.54 28.66 10.42
CA LEU A 96 -7.17 29.83 11.22
C LEU A 96 -5.67 30.07 11.20
N THR A 97 -4.88 29.02 11.43
CA THR A 97 -3.42 29.12 11.50
C THR A 97 -2.76 28.97 10.13
N ARG A 98 -3.45 28.35 9.18
CA ARG A 98 -2.93 27.96 7.87
C ARG A 98 -1.79 26.93 7.95
N GLU A 99 -1.57 26.34 9.12
CA GLU A 99 -0.60 25.26 9.32
C GLU A 99 -1.13 23.95 8.74
N SER A 100 -0.21 23.16 8.18
CA SER A 100 -0.54 21.84 7.65
C SER A 100 -1.00 20.89 8.76
N TYR A 101 -2.05 20.10 8.48
CA TYR A 101 -2.64 19.20 9.44
C TYR A 101 -1.73 18.00 9.74
N SER A 102 -1.41 17.79 11.02
CA SER A 102 -0.44 16.77 11.44
C SER A 102 -0.81 15.34 11.06
N ARG A 103 -2.11 15.04 10.95
CA ARG A 103 -2.63 13.70 10.59
C ARG A 103 -2.96 13.56 9.11
N ASP A 104 -2.65 14.55 8.27
CA ASP A 104 -2.72 14.40 6.83
C ASP A 104 -1.60 13.44 6.37
N PRO A 105 -1.92 12.24 5.84
CA PRO A 105 -0.91 11.27 5.43
C PRO A 105 0.02 11.80 4.34
N ARG A 106 -0.51 12.61 3.42
CA ARG A 106 0.29 13.21 2.34
C ARG A 106 1.29 14.23 2.88
N TYR A 107 0.91 15.01 3.87
CA TYR A 107 1.82 15.94 4.55
C TYR A 107 2.93 15.22 5.31
N ILE A 108 2.61 14.08 5.97
CA ILE A 108 3.64 13.23 6.61
C ILE A 108 4.66 12.77 5.58
N ALA A 109 4.21 12.36 4.39
CA ALA A 109 5.10 11.95 3.30
C ALA A 109 5.99 13.11 2.80
N GLN A 110 5.45 14.33 2.69
CA GLN A 110 6.21 15.53 2.34
C GLN A 110 7.28 15.85 3.41
N LYS A 111 6.96 15.70 4.69
CA LYS A 111 7.92 15.87 5.78
C LYS A 111 9.03 14.82 5.74
N ALA A 112 8.71 13.57 5.40
CA ALA A 112 9.70 12.50 5.26
C ALA A 112 10.71 12.78 4.13
N GLU A 113 10.25 13.25 2.96
CA GLU A 113 11.15 13.69 1.89
C GLU A 113 12.02 14.89 2.29
N ALA A 114 11.41 15.87 2.97
CA ALA A 114 12.14 17.05 3.46
C ALA A 114 13.19 16.66 4.51
N TYR A 115 12.86 15.72 5.40
CA TYR A 115 13.79 15.21 6.40
C TYR A 115 14.99 14.50 5.76
N LEU A 116 14.77 13.60 4.78
CA LEU A 116 15.86 12.97 4.05
C LEU A 116 16.85 14.01 3.49
N LYS A 117 16.34 15.05 2.82
CA LYS A 117 17.17 16.15 2.30
C LYS A 117 17.93 16.86 3.42
N GLY A 118 17.27 17.11 4.55
CA GLY A 118 17.86 17.78 5.72
C GLY A 118 18.97 16.98 6.38
N THR A 119 18.96 15.65 6.32
CA THR A 119 20.05 14.81 6.87
C THR A 119 21.33 14.87 6.04
N GLY A 120 21.24 15.27 4.78
CA GLY A 120 22.36 15.25 3.84
C GLY A 120 22.75 13.84 3.34
N ILE A 121 22.05 12.79 3.75
CA ILE A 121 22.27 11.42 3.26
C ILE A 121 21.94 11.34 1.77
N GLY A 122 20.77 11.85 1.39
CA GLY A 122 20.28 11.86 0.03
C GLY A 122 19.29 12.99 -0.20
N ASP A 123 18.87 13.18 -1.44
CA ASP A 123 17.86 14.19 -1.81
C ASP A 123 16.57 13.57 -2.32
N THR A 124 16.61 12.31 -2.75
CA THR A 124 15.47 11.60 -3.33
C THR A 124 15.42 10.16 -2.85
N ALA A 125 14.25 9.75 -2.34
CA ALA A 125 13.93 8.36 -2.06
C ALA A 125 12.92 7.87 -3.10
N TYR A 126 13.28 6.87 -3.89
CA TYR A 126 12.37 6.22 -4.83
C TYR A 126 11.71 5.01 -4.21
N PHE A 127 10.42 4.89 -4.47
CA PHE A 127 9.59 3.77 -4.08
C PHE A 127 8.95 3.12 -5.31
N GLY A 128 8.95 1.78 -5.35
CA GLY A 128 8.29 0.97 -6.38
C GLY A 128 7.51 -0.15 -5.70
N PRO A 129 6.22 0.04 -5.41
CA PRO A 129 5.37 -1.00 -4.85
C PRO A 129 4.88 -1.95 -5.95
N GLU A 130 4.98 -3.25 -5.72
CA GLU A 130 4.35 -4.34 -6.48
C GLU A 130 3.05 -4.70 -5.76
N ALA A 131 1.95 -4.04 -6.11
CA ALA A 131 0.69 -4.18 -5.39
C ALA A 131 -0.21 -5.24 -6.02
N GLU A 132 -0.23 -6.44 -5.44
CA GLU A 132 -1.12 -7.53 -5.82
C GLU A 132 -2.58 -7.26 -5.43
N PHE A 133 -3.50 -7.91 -6.12
CA PHE A 133 -4.95 -7.79 -5.88
C PHE A 133 -5.69 -9.04 -6.37
N PHE A 134 -6.95 -9.19 -5.93
CA PHE A 134 -7.86 -10.20 -6.46
C PHE A 134 -8.99 -9.58 -7.26
N ILE A 135 -9.39 -10.25 -8.35
CA ILE A 135 -10.58 -9.96 -9.14
C ILE A 135 -11.62 -11.03 -8.84
N PHE A 136 -12.81 -10.61 -8.38
CA PHE A 136 -13.94 -11.50 -8.10
C PHE A 136 -15.17 -11.15 -8.93
N ASP A 137 -15.99 -12.15 -9.22
CA ASP A 137 -17.28 -11.99 -9.90
C ASP A 137 -18.39 -11.62 -8.91
N ASP A 138 -18.35 -12.17 -7.71
CA ASP A 138 -19.36 -11.93 -6.67
C ASP A 138 -18.72 -11.96 -5.28
N VAL A 139 -19.11 -11.01 -4.44
CA VAL A 139 -18.68 -10.94 -3.03
C VAL A 139 -19.87 -10.59 -2.15
N ARG A 140 -20.22 -11.49 -1.25
CA ARG A 140 -21.28 -11.33 -0.26
C ARG A 140 -20.75 -11.56 1.14
N PHE A 141 -21.16 -10.75 2.08
CA PHE A 141 -20.79 -10.93 3.47
C PHE A 141 -21.85 -10.37 4.41
N GLU A 142 -21.94 -10.97 5.57
CA GLU A 142 -22.78 -10.51 6.68
C GLU A 142 -22.03 -10.71 7.99
N SER A 143 -22.21 -9.78 8.92
CA SER A 143 -21.69 -9.88 10.28
C SER A 143 -22.69 -9.25 11.25
N SER A 144 -23.71 -10.01 11.58
CA SER A 144 -24.74 -9.67 12.57
C SER A 144 -24.52 -10.42 13.89
N MET A 145 -25.39 -10.20 14.88
CA MET A 145 -25.28 -10.83 16.20
C MET A 145 -25.39 -12.36 16.14
N ASN A 146 -26.23 -12.87 15.24
CA ASN A 146 -26.60 -14.30 15.16
C ASN A 146 -26.15 -14.96 13.86
N ARG A 147 -25.50 -14.22 12.95
CA ARG A 147 -25.08 -14.71 11.66
C ARG A 147 -23.80 -14.02 11.21
N SER A 148 -22.85 -14.82 10.74
CA SER A 148 -21.61 -14.32 10.13
C SER A 148 -21.20 -15.25 9.00
N PHE A 149 -20.96 -14.68 7.82
CA PHE A 149 -20.42 -15.40 6.68
C PHE A 149 -19.75 -14.44 5.70
N TYR A 150 -18.91 -14.95 4.86
CA TYR A 150 -18.53 -14.35 3.58
C TYR A 150 -18.61 -15.42 2.50
N GLU A 151 -18.95 -14.98 1.30
CA GLU A 151 -18.96 -15.81 0.10
C GLU A 151 -18.32 -15.01 -1.03
N VAL A 152 -17.32 -15.59 -1.67
CA VAL A 152 -16.61 -15.01 -2.81
C VAL A 152 -16.69 -15.96 -3.96
N ASP A 153 -16.91 -15.46 -5.17
CA ASP A 153 -16.90 -16.27 -6.37
C ASP A 153 -16.03 -15.68 -7.47
N SER A 154 -15.48 -16.57 -8.29
CA SER A 154 -14.70 -16.22 -9.46
C SER A 154 -14.83 -17.32 -10.50
N VAL A 155 -14.99 -16.94 -11.76
CA VAL A 155 -15.00 -17.86 -12.89
C VAL A 155 -13.70 -18.68 -13.03
N GLU A 156 -12.62 -18.24 -12.42
CA GLU A 156 -11.34 -18.95 -12.35
C GLU A 156 -11.23 -19.87 -11.12
N GLY A 157 -12.09 -19.68 -10.12
CA GLY A 157 -12.08 -20.45 -8.88
C GLY A 157 -12.42 -21.91 -9.09
N ILE A 158 -11.63 -22.82 -8.51
CA ILE A 158 -11.89 -24.28 -8.60
C ILE A 158 -13.21 -24.68 -7.94
N TRP A 159 -13.73 -23.86 -7.01
CA TRP A 159 -15.02 -24.05 -6.34
C TRP A 159 -16.23 -23.62 -7.18
N ASN A 160 -16.03 -22.85 -8.25
CA ASN A 160 -17.08 -22.41 -9.16
C ASN A 160 -17.49 -23.55 -10.11
N THR A 161 -18.37 -24.44 -9.66
CA THR A 161 -18.67 -25.68 -10.34
C THR A 161 -20.17 -25.95 -10.62
N GLY A 162 -21.06 -25.25 -9.93
CA GLY A 162 -22.50 -25.58 -9.99
C GLY A 162 -23.42 -24.36 -10.13
N ARG A 163 -22.91 -23.19 -10.49
CA ARG A 163 -23.72 -21.97 -10.65
C ARG A 163 -24.30 -21.88 -12.04
N GLU A 164 -25.53 -21.34 -12.13
CA GLU A 164 -26.24 -21.09 -13.39
C GLU A 164 -25.94 -19.65 -13.89
N GLU A 165 -24.70 -19.38 -14.26
CA GLU A 165 -24.23 -18.08 -14.76
C GLU A 165 -23.82 -18.12 -16.25
N GLY A 166 -24.17 -19.19 -16.94
CA GLY A 166 -23.78 -19.49 -18.32
C GLY A 166 -22.91 -20.74 -18.40
N PRO A 167 -22.32 -21.05 -19.55
CA PRO A 167 -21.55 -22.28 -19.72
C PRO A 167 -20.25 -22.19 -18.88
N ASN A 168 -20.04 -23.17 -18.01
CA ASN A 168 -18.78 -23.39 -17.33
C ASN A 168 -17.84 -24.19 -18.25
N LEU A 169 -16.81 -23.57 -18.79
CA LEU A 169 -15.93 -24.14 -19.81
C LEU A 169 -14.79 -25.00 -19.22
N GLY A 170 -14.73 -25.18 -17.88
CA GLY A 170 -13.79 -26.09 -17.24
C GLY A 170 -12.36 -25.58 -17.11
N TYR A 171 -12.02 -24.41 -17.66
CA TYR A 171 -10.70 -23.78 -17.49
C TYR A 171 -10.63 -23.14 -16.11
N LYS A 172 -10.08 -23.87 -15.14
CA LYS A 172 -9.91 -23.46 -13.74
C LYS A 172 -8.45 -23.50 -13.36
N THR A 173 -7.96 -22.40 -12.78
CA THR A 173 -6.61 -22.33 -12.24
C THR A 173 -6.48 -23.32 -11.08
N ARG A 174 -5.46 -24.18 -11.11
CA ARG A 174 -5.19 -25.12 -10.03
C ARG A 174 -4.66 -24.37 -8.80
N HIS A 175 -4.89 -24.95 -7.64
CA HIS A 175 -4.43 -24.38 -6.37
C HIS A 175 -2.93 -24.15 -6.39
N LYS A 176 -2.50 -22.92 -6.18
CA LYS A 176 -1.10 -22.44 -6.20
C LYS A 176 -0.37 -22.64 -7.55
N GLU A 177 -1.08 -22.79 -8.65
CA GLU A 177 -0.52 -22.92 -10.00
C GLU A 177 -0.96 -21.77 -10.93
N GLY A 178 -1.35 -20.62 -10.38
CA GLY A 178 -1.85 -19.47 -11.13
C GLY A 178 -0.77 -18.57 -11.74
N TYR A 179 0.51 -18.83 -11.53
CA TYR A 179 1.56 -17.94 -12.00
C TYR A 179 1.77 -18.07 -13.52
N PHE A 180 1.48 -17.01 -14.26
CA PHE A 180 1.69 -16.85 -15.70
C PHE A 180 0.95 -17.84 -16.62
N PRO A 181 -0.32 -18.27 -16.35
CA PRO A 181 -1.03 -19.06 -17.34
C PRO A 181 -1.37 -18.20 -18.56
N VAL A 182 -1.49 -18.83 -19.71
CA VAL A 182 -2.00 -18.14 -20.90
C VAL A 182 -3.52 -18.33 -21.01
N PRO A 183 -4.26 -17.43 -21.70
CA PRO A 183 -5.65 -17.68 -22.03
C PRO A 183 -5.83 -19.03 -22.77
N PRO A 184 -6.91 -19.78 -22.54
CA PRO A 184 -8.11 -19.39 -21.80
C PRO A 184 -8.10 -19.73 -20.30
N MET A 185 -6.96 -20.14 -19.73
CA MET A 185 -6.83 -20.33 -18.27
C MET A 185 -6.89 -18.98 -17.56
N ASP A 186 -6.12 -18.00 -18.03
CA ASP A 186 -6.19 -16.61 -17.60
C ASP A 186 -7.38 -15.93 -18.28
N LYS A 187 -8.45 -15.73 -17.55
CA LYS A 187 -9.69 -15.13 -18.06
C LYS A 187 -9.75 -13.63 -17.95
N PHE A 188 -8.85 -13.04 -17.14
CA PHE A 188 -8.84 -11.60 -16.88
C PHE A 188 -7.72 -10.84 -17.61
N GLN A 189 -7.06 -11.47 -18.58
CA GLN A 189 -5.98 -10.85 -19.36
C GLN A 189 -6.42 -9.51 -19.98
N ASP A 190 -7.56 -9.47 -20.66
CA ASP A 190 -8.06 -8.26 -21.33
C ASP A 190 -8.49 -7.20 -20.32
N LEU A 191 -9.10 -7.61 -19.21
CA LEU A 191 -9.48 -6.68 -18.13
C LEU A 191 -8.26 -5.99 -17.52
N ARG A 192 -7.19 -6.76 -17.23
CA ARG A 192 -5.93 -6.19 -16.74
C ARG A 192 -5.25 -5.31 -17.78
N THR A 193 -5.35 -5.66 -19.05
CA THR A 193 -4.85 -4.82 -20.15
C THR A 193 -5.55 -3.47 -20.18
N GLU A 194 -6.88 -3.41 -20.02
CA GLU A 194 -7.62 -2.15 -19.92
C GLU A 194 -7.21 -1.34 -18.69
N MET A 195 -7.02 -2.01 -17.53
CA MET A 195 -6.48 -1.36 -16.32
C MET A 195 -5.12 -0.70 -16.59
N MET A 196 -4.19 -1.46 -17.18
CA MET A 196 -2.85 -0.99 -17.54
C MET A 196 -2.90 0.24 -18.47
N LEU A 197 -3.64 0.14 -19.57
CA LEU A 197 -3.75 1.24 -20.55
C LEU A 197 -4.45 2.47 -19.94
N THR A 198 -5.39 2.29 -19.04
CA THR A 198 -6.03 3.40 -18.32
C THR A 198 -5.05 4.11 -17.40
N LEU A 199 -4.19 3.37 -16.71
CA LEU A 199 -3.10 3.93 -15.90
C LEU A 199 -2.11 4.73 -16.77
N GLU A 200 -1.68 4.18 -17.91
CA GLU A 200 -0.77 4.87 -18.84
C GLU A 200 -1.39 6.15 -19.40
N ASN A 201 -2.67 6.15 -19.75
CA ASN A 201 -3.40 7.32 -20.18
C ASN A 201 -3.47 8.43 -19.11
N LEU A 202 -3.40 8.06 -17.83
CA LEU A 202 -3.27 8.98 -16.70
C LEU A 202 -1.82 9.41 -16.42
N GLY A 203 -0.85 8.99 -17.26
CA GLY A 203 0.57 9.29 -17.08
C GLY A 203 1.21 8.53 -15.90
N ILE A 204 0.67 7.34 -15.58
CA ILE A 204 1.27 6.41 -14.62
C ILE A 204 1.95 5.31 -15.43
N ASP A 205 3.29 5.31 -15.38
CA ASP A 205 4.09 4.34 -16.14
C ASP A 205 3.90 2.93 -15.55
N VAL A 206 3.54 1.96 -16.38
CA VAL A 206 3.41 0.56 -16.03
C VAL A 206 4.56 -0.24 -16.64
N GLU A 207 5.09 -1.24 -15.92
CA GLU A 207 6.18 -2.10 -16.40
C GLU A 207 5.66 -3.43 -16.95
N CYS A 208 4.75 -4.09 -16.24
CA CYS A 208 4.11 -5.33 -16.69
C CYS A 208 2.78 -5.57 -15.96
N GLN A 209 2.05 -6.60 -16.42
CA GLN A 209 0.87 -7.14 -15.75
C GLN A 209 0.81 -8.66 -15.94
N HIS A 210 0.35 -9.38 -14.96
CA HIS A 210 0.22 -10.83 -15.03
C HIS A 210 -0.78 -11.40 -14.01
N HIS A 211 -1.15 -12.66 -14.22
CA HIS A 211 -1.86 -13.47 -13.23
C HIS A 211 -0.87 -13.96 -12.18
N GLU A 212 -1.26 -13.92 -10.93
CA GLU A 212 -0.47 -14.35 -9.78
C GLU A 212 -0.75 -15.80 -9.35
N VAL A 213 -0.03 -16.26 -8.30
CA VAL A 213 0.05 -17.69 -7.89
C VAL A 213 -1.30 -18.25 -7.42
N ALA A 214 -2.13 -17.44 -6.73
CA ALA A 214 -3.40 -17.95 -6.22
C ALA A 214 -4.39 -18.22 -7.35
N THR A 215 -5.33 -19.14 -7.11
CA THR A 215 -6.49 -19.32 -7.97
C THR A 215 -7.42 -18.10 -7.91
N ALA A 216 -8.48 -18.06 -8.69
CA ALA A 216 -9.53 -17.07 -8.56
C ALA A 216 -9.13 -15.61 -8.81
N GLY A 217 -8.37 -15.36 -9.86
CA GLY A 217 -8.14 -14.01 -10.38
C GLY A 217 -7.18 -13.16 -9.56
N GLN A 218 -6.22 -13.78 -8.87
CA GLN A 218 -5.10 -13.00 -8.29
C GLN A 218 -4.23 -12.44 -9.40
N ALA A 219 -3.86 -11.17 -9.28
CA ALA A 219 -3.15 -10.45 -10.31
C ALA A 219 -2.19 -9.41 -9.71
N GLU A 220 -1.24 -8.99 -10.54
CA GLU A 220 -0.28 -7.94 -10.28
C GLU A 220 -0.14 -7.02 -11.49
N ILE A 221 0.01 -5.73 -11.26
CA ILE A 221 0.35 -4.73 -12.25
C ILE A 221 1.45 -3.84 -11.66
N ASP A 222 2.63 -3.90 -12.23
CA ASP A 222 3.81 -3.20 -11.72
C ASP A 222 3.89 -1.77 -12.22
N MET A 223 3.95 -0.84 -11.30
CA MET A 223 4.18 0.58 -11.60
C MET A 223 5.68 0.91 -11.53
N ARG A 224 6.14 1.75 -12.46
CA ARG A 224 7.49 2.28 -12.41
C ARG A 224 7.70 3.16 -11.18
N PHE A 225 8.80 2.95 -10.47
CA PHE A 225 9.15 3.70 -9.25
C PHE A 225 9.11 5.22 -9.42
N LYS A 226 8.72 5.93 -8.36
CA LYS A 226 8.66 7.40 -8.28
C LYS A 226 9.15 7.87 -6.90
N PRO A 227 9.45 9.18 -6.72
CA PRO A 227 9.64 9.76 -5.40
C PRO A 227 8.47 9.48 -4.47
N LEU A 228 8.70 9.46 -3.17
CA LEU A 228 7.78 8.98 -2.14
C LEU A 228 6.37 9.57 -2.25
N VAL A 229 6.24 10.90 -2.25
CA VAL A 229 4.93 11.58 -2.32
C VAL A 229 4.22 11.25 -3.62
N GLN A 230 4.94 11.32 -4.75
CA GLN A 230 4.39 11.02 -6.06
C GLN A 230 3.94 9.55 -6.16
N MET A 231 4.70 8.61 -5.56
CA MET A 231 4.30 7.21 -5.54
C MET A 231 3.07 6.98 -4.67
N GLY A 232 2.94 7.70 -3.54
CA GLY A 232 1.72 7.71 -2.74
C GLY A 232 0.50 8.16 -3.56
N ASP A 233 0.62 9.27 -4.29
CA ASP A 233 -0.41 9.77 -5.20
C ASP A 233 -0.75 8.72 -6.28
N GLN A 234 0.26 8.09 -6.91
CA GLN A 234 0.06 7.08 -7.97
C GLN A 234 -0.57 5.79 -7.45
N LEU A 235 -0.20 5.33 -6.25
CA LEU A 235 -0.83 4.15 -5.64
C LEU A 235 -2.33 4.36 -5.37
N MET A 236 -2.73 5.58 -5.03
CA MET A 236 -4.15 5.90 -4.86
C MET A 236 -4.90 5.89 -6.19
N TRP A 237 -4.32 6.47 -7.25
CA TRP A 237 -4.85 6.37 -8.60
C TRP A 237 -4.93 4.91 -9.08
N PHE A 238 -3.90 4.12 -8.84
CA PHE A 238 -3.85 2.70 -9.14
C PHE A 238 -5.05 1.96 -8.54
N LYS A 239 -5.24 2.07 -7.23
CA LYS A 239 -6.38 1.44 -6.54
C LYS A 239 -7.73 1.90 -7.08
N TYR A 240 -7.86 3.18 -7.43
CA TYR A 240 -9.06 3.77 -7.98
C TYR A 240 -9.35 3.25 -9.38
N VAL A 241 -8.36 3.24 -10.27
CA VAL A 241 -8.50 2.77 -11.65
C VAL A 241 -8.89 1.31 -11.69
N LEU A 242 -8.18 0.44 -10.97
CA LEU A 242 -8.44 -0.99 -10.99
C LEU A 242 -9.86 -1.33 -10.53
N LYS A 243 -10.32 -0.68 -9.45
CA LYS A 243 -11.69 -0.88 -8.95
C LYS A 243 -12.75 -0.40 -9.93
N ASN A 244 -12.54 0.75 -10.58
CA ASN A 244 -13.53 1.31 -11.51
C ASN A 244 -13.56 0.57 -12.85
N VAL A 245 -12.41 0.16 -13.39
CA VAL A 245 -12.38 -0.69 -14.61
C VAL A 245 -13.08 -2.02 -14.33
N ALA A 246 -12.77 -2.69 -13.22
CA ALA A 246 -13.45 -3.94 -12.85
C ALA A 246 -14.98 -3.74 -12.72
N CYS A 247 -15.42 -2.68 -12.06
CA CYS A 247 -16.83 -2.38 -11.86
C CYS A 247 -17.58 -2.17 -13.19
N ARG A 248 -16.95 -1.53 -14.20
CA ARG A 248 -17.52 -1.38 -15.54
C ARG A 248 -17.79 -2.72 -16.24
N HIS A 249 -17.03 -3.76 -15.88
CA HIS A 249 -17.16 -5.12 -16.42
C HIS A 249 -17.91 -6.07 -15.48
N ASN A 250 -18.63 -5.56 -14.47
CA ASN A 250 -19.35 -6.34 -13.46
C ASN A 250 -18.45 -7.28 -12.64
N HIS A 251 -17.20 -6.88 -12.43
CA HIS A 251 -16.26 -7.52 -11.52
C HIS A 251 -15.95 -6.60 -10.35
N THR A 252 -15.33 -7.14 -9.31
CA THR A 252 -14.84 -6.34 -8.19
C THR A 252 -13.38 -6.66 -7.91
N VAL A 253 -12.62 -5.63 -7.48
CA VAL A 253 -11.22 -5.74 -7.08
C VAL A 253 -11.10 -5.53 -5.58
N THR A 254 -10.36 -6.42 -4.93
CA THR A 254 -9.97 -6.26 -3.53
C THR A 254 -8.46 -6.26 -3.36
N PHE A 255 -8.01 -5.39 -2.45
CA PHE A 255 -6.64 -5.33 -1.94
C PHE A 255 -6.53 -5.95 -0.53
N MET A 256 -7.48 -6.80 -0.14
CA MET A 256 -7.39 -7.55 1.11
C MET A 256 -6.16 -8.47 1.09
N PRO A 257 -5.34 -8.47 2.15
CA PRO A 257 -4.13 -9.29 2.22
C PRO A 257 -4.40 -10.80 2.14
N LYS A 258 -5.54 -11.27 2.65
CA LYS A 258 -5.92 -12.70 2.66
C LYS A 258 -7.42 -12.87 2.51
N PRO A 259 -7.98 -12.73 1.30
CA PRO A 259 -9.41 -12.91 1.09
C PRO A 259 -9.85 -14.37 1.05
N LEU A 260 -8.94 -15.31 0.72
CA LEU A 260 -9.23 -16.74 0.56
C LEU A 260 -8.47 -17.59 1.57
N PHE A 261 -9.16 -18.55 2.18
CA PHE A 261 -8.54 -19.55 3.05
C PHE A 261 -7.78 -20.59 2.21
N GLY A 262 -6.59 -20.97 2.70
CA GLY A 262 -5.81 -22.06 2.10
C GLY A 262 -5.02 -21.71 0.83
N ASP A 263 -5.19 -20.54 0.24
CA ASP A 263 -4.47 -20.08 -0.94
C ASP A 263 -3.44 -18.97 -0.60
N ASN A 264 -2.66 -18.48 -1.57
CA ASN A 264 -1.74 -17.37 -1.36
C ASN A 264 -2.51 -16.08 -1.04
N GLY A 265 -1.89 -15.17 -0.29
CA GLY A 265 -2.38 -13.82 -0.03
C GLY A 265 -1.78 -12.81 -0.99
N THR A 266 -2.23 -11.55 -0.90
CA THR A 266 -1.69 -10.42 -1.66
C THR A 266 -0.59 -9.71 -0.90
N GLY A 267 0.59 -9.55 -1.53
CA GLY A 267 1.68 -8.72 -1.06
C GLY A 267 1.68 -7.34 -1.71
N MET A 268 2.46 -6.45 -1.16
CA MET A 268 2.92 -5.24 -1.80
C MET A 268 4.40 -5.08 -1.53
N HIS A 269 5.20 -5.87 -2.23
CA HIS A 269 6.65 -5.79 -2.11
C HIS A 269 7.10 -4.38 -2.48
N THR A 270 7.79 -3.73 -1.58
CA THR A 270 8.12 -2.31 -1.73
C THR A 270 9.61 -2.15 -2.00
N HIS A 271 9.95 -1.81 -3.23
CA HIS A 271 11.31 -1.47 -3.63
C HIS A 271 11.67 -0.08 -3.14
N VAL A 272 12.88 0.08 -2.60
CA VAL A 272 13.39 1.34 -2.09
C VAL A 272 14.82 1.56 -2.56
N SER A 273 15.12 2.79 -2.98
CA SER A 273 16.49 3.26 -3.22
C SER A 273 16.64 4.74 -2.86
N ILE A 274 17.84 5.10 -2.37
CA ILE A 274 18.17 6.49 -2.03
C ILE A 274 19.14 7.04 -3.08
N TRP A 275 18.92 8.27 -3.51
CA TRP A 275 19.72 8.96 -4.51
C TRP A 275 20.18 10.32 -3.99
N LYS A 276 21.29 10.80 -4.51
CA LYS A 276 21.84 12.13 -4.25
C LYS A 276 22.45 12.69 -5.53
N ASP A 277 22.06 13.91 -5.89
CA ASP A 277 22.53 14.61 -7.08
C ASP A 277 22.41 13.77 -8.39
N GLY A 278 21.33 12.95 -8.47
CA GLY A 278 21.06 12.08 -9.60
C GLY A 278 21.85 10.75 -9.63
N GLU A 279 22.63 10.46 -8.57
CA GLU A 279 23.42 9.23 -8.46
C GLU A 279 22.83 8.26 -7.40
N PRO A 280 22.78 6.94 -7.68
CA PRO A 280 22.23 5.95 -6.77
C PRO A 280 23.21 5.64 -5.64
N LEU A 281 22.77 5.74 -4.40
CA LEU A 281 23.61 5.48 -3.22
C LEU A 281 23.67 3.99 -2.83
N PHE A 282 22.80 3.16 -3.38
CA PHE A 282 22.72 1.75 -3.00
C PHE A 282 23.60 0.82 -3.86
N ALA A 283 24.19 1.32 -4.94
CA ALA A 283 25.17 0.59 -5.72
C ALA A 283 26.55 0.58 -5.04
N GLY A 284 27.25 -0.55 -5.05
CA GLY A 284 28.57 -0.68 -4.44
C GLY A 284 29.24 -2.04 -4.68
N ASP A 285 30.17 -2.37 -3.82
CA ASP A 285 31.05 -3.55 -3.91
C ASP A 285 30.81 -4.62 -2.82
N LYS A 286 29.77 -4.42 -2.00
CA LYS A 286 29.42 -5.35 -0.93
C LYS A 286 28.54 -6.48 -1.45
N TYR A 287 28.01 -7.28 -0.52
CA TYR A 287 27.12 -8.41 -0.84
C TYR A 287 26.07 -8.03 -1.89
N ALA A 288 25.87 -8.88 -2.88
CA ALA A 288 24.93 -8.66 -4.00
C ALA A 288 25.18 -7.38 -4.83
N GLY A 289 26.37 -6.76 -4.74
CA GLY A 289 26.73 -5.55 -5.46
C GLY A 289 26.03 -4.28 -4.91
N VAL A 290 25.66 -4.28 -3.64
CA VAL A 290 25.16 -3.08 -2.98
C VAL A 290 26.25 -2.35 -2.19
N SER A 291 25.96 -1.14 -1.78
CA SER A 291 26.84 -0.30 -0.96
C SER A 291 26.70 -0.63 0.54
N GLN A 292 27.65 -0.15 1.34
CA GLN A 292 27.56 -0.22 2.79
C GLN A 292 26.32 0.56 3.32
N GLN A 293 25.93 1.65 2.66
CA GLN A 293 24.73 2.39 3.05
C GLN A 293 23.45 1.56 2.81
N ALA A 294 23.39 0.79 1.73
CA ALA A 294 22.26 -0.12 1.51
C ALA A 294 22.19 -1.22 2.59
N LEU A 295 23.32 -1.75 3.03
CA LEU A 295 23.36 -2.72 4.14
C LEU A 295 22.87 -2.07 5.45
N TYR A 296 23.30 -0.86 5.76
CA TYR A 296 22.78 -0.13 6.92
C TYR A 296 21.27 0.16 6.81
N ALA A 297 20.79 0.49 5.61
CA ALA A 297 19.34 0.66 5.35
C ALA A 297 18.57 -0.65 5.63
N ILE A 298 19.09 -1.79 5.19
CA ILE A 298 18.55 -3.12 5.50
C ILE A 298 18.52 -3.33 7.02
N GLY A 299 19.62 -3.04 7.71
CA GLY A 299 19.70 -3.13 9.17
C GLY A 299 18.63 -2.29 9.88
N GLY A 300 18.39 -1.08 9.40
CA GLY A 300 17.34 -0.18 9.93
C GLY A 300 15.93 -0.76 9.75
N ILE A 301 15.60 -1.27 8.55
CA ILE A 301 14.29 -1.89 8.30
C ILE A 301 14.12 -3.15 9.17
N LEU A 302 15.10 -4.03 9.25
CA LEU A 302 15.01 -5.26 10.05
C LEU A 302 14.85 -4.96 11.53
N LYS A 303 15.60 -3.97 12.06
CA LYS A 303 15.54 -3.53 13.45
C LYS A 303 14.13 -3.04 13.84
N HIS A 304 13.50 -2.26 12.97
CA HIS A 304 12.21 -1.63 13.22
C HIS A 304 11.01 -2.39 12.61
N CYS A 305 11.23 -3.57 12.02
CA CYS A 305 10.23 -4.28 11.23
C CYS A 305 8.91 -4.49 11.97
N ASN A 306 8.96 -4.89 13.25
CA ASN A 306 7.76 -5.16 14.04
C ASN A 306 6.91 -3.89 14.22
N ALA A 307 7.54 -2.75 14.45
CA ALA A 307 6.84 -1.46 14.52
C ALA A 307 6.35 -0.99 13.14
N LEU A 308 7.15 -1.21 12.08
CA LEU A 308 6.76 -0.89 10.70
C LEU A 308 5.50 -1.63 10.28
N CYS A 309 5.32 -2.89 10.71
CA CYS A 309 4.13 -3.69 10.40
C CYS A 309 2.82 -3.02 10.86
N ALA A 310 2.84 -2.15 11.85
CA ALA A 310 1.66 -1.38 12.24
C ALA A 310 1.17 -0.44 11.11
N PHE A 311 2.06 0.01 10.22
CA PHE A 311 1.74 0.86 9.06
C PHE A 311 1.75 0.10 7.73
N THR A 312 2.62 -0.89 7.57
CA THR A 312 2.78 -1.64 6.32
C THR A 312 1.83 -2.84 6.21
N ASN A 313 1.35 -3.34 7.35
CA ASN A 313 0.42 -4.48 7.48
C ASN A 313 -0.70 -4.12 8.47
N PRO A 314 -1.51 -3.08 8.15
CA PRO A 314 -2.28 -2.35 9.15
C PRO A 314 -3.65 -2.96 9.45
N THR A 315 -3.94 -4.19 9.04
CA THR A 315 -5.25 -4.83 9.24
C THR A 315 -5.11 -6.15 10.00
N THR A 316 -6.17 -6.58 10.67
CA THR A 316 -6.22 -7.93 11.26
C THR A 316 -6.13 -9.03 10.20
N ASN A 317 -6.52 -8.73 8.96
CA ASN A 317 -6.41 -9.64 7.82
C ASN A 317 -4.97 -9.76 7.31
N SER A 318 -4.12 -8.75 7.49
CA SER A 318 -2.69 -8.78 7.15
C SER A 318 -1.97 -9.98 7.76
N TYR A 319 -2.30 -10.30 9.00
CA TYR A 319 -1.68 -11.40 9.77
C TYR A 319 -2.25 -12.79 9.46
N LYS A 320 -3.26 -12.86 8.59
CA LYS A 320 -3.67 -14.11 7.93
C LYS A 320 -2.85 -14.40 6.67
N ARG A 321 -2.21 -13.36 6.09
CA ARG A 321 -1.20 -13.49 5.03
C ARG A 321 0.18 -13.80 5.62
N LEU A 322 0.61 -13.08 6.65
CA LEU A 322 1.93 -13.24 7.29
C LEU A 322 1.98 -14.51 8.16
N VAL A 323 1.87 -15.65 7.51
CA VAL A 323 1.96 -16.98 8.13
C VAL A 323 2.93 -17.86 7.35
N PRO A 324 3.69 -18.75 8.00
CA PRO A 324 4.59 -19.68 7.31
C PRO A 324 3.85 -20.57 6.31
N GLY A 325 4.51 -20.92 5.19
CA GLY A 325 4.02 -21.91 4.23
C GLY A 325 3.17 -21.37 3.05
N PHE A 326 2.98 -20.03 2.95
CA PHE A 326 2.24 -19.39 1.86
C PHE A 326 3.08 -18.32 1.13
N GLU A 327 4.38 -18.57 0.99
CA GLU A 327 5.35 -17.63 0.38
C GLU A 327 5.45 -16.28 1.11
N ALA A 328 4.89 -16.19 2.31
CA ALA A 328 4.89 -14.97 3.10
C ALA A 328 6.26 -14.76 3.78
N PRO A 329 6.83 -13.54 3.71
CA PRO A 329 8.13 -13.19 4.25
C PRO A 329 8.06 -12.91 5.76
N VAL A 330 7.87 -13.97 6.54
CA VAL A 330 7.75 -13.87 8.01
C VAL A 330 9.07 -13.78 8.75
N ASN A 331 10.18 -14.21 8.12
CA ASN A 331 11.50 -14.27 8.76
C ASN A 331 12.25 -12.94 8.54
N LEU A 332 12.65 -12.29 9.62
CA LEU A 332 13.36 -11.02 9.60
C LEU A 332 14.84 -11.23 9.26
N ALA A 333 15.07 -11.53 8.00
CA ALA A 333 16.39 -11.73 7.40
C ALA A 333 16.45 -11.04 6.04
N TYR A 334 17.64 -10.96 5.45
CA TYR A 334 17.81 -10.48 4.08
C TYR A 334 18.60 -11.49 3.24
N SER A 335 18.32 -11.48 1.93
CA SER A 335 18.98 -12.36 0.96
C SER A 335 18.92 -11.77 -0.45
N SER A 336 19.83 -12.18 -1.32
CA SER A 336 19.79 -11.85 -2.75
C SER A 336 18.96 -12.84 -3.57
N ARG A 337 18.65 -14.02 -3.05
CA ARG A 337 18.01 -15.12 -3.79
C ARG A 337 16.80 -15.72 -3.10
N ASN A 338 16.74 -15.68 -1.77
CA ASN A 338 15.69 -16.31 -0.99
C ASN A 338 14.46 -15.42 -0.88
N ARG A 339 13.34 -15.84 -1.48
CA ARG A 339 12.07 -15.12 -1.47
C ARG A 339 11.31 -15.21 -0.15
N SER A 340 11.72 -16.09 0.78
CA SER A 340 11.10 -16.18 2.12
C SER A 340 11.68 -15.18 3.14
N ALA A 341 12.76 -14.48 2.79
CA ALA A 341 13.33 -13.41 3.60
C ALA A 341 12.47 -12.14 3.53
N ALA A 342 12.40 -11.40 4.65
CA ALA A 342 11.67 -10.13 4.72
C ALA A 342 12.24 -9.06 3.78
N ILE A 343 13.55 -9.10 3.52
CA ILE A 343 14.21 -8.19 2.59
C ILE A 343 14.96 -8.99 1.52
N ARG A 344 14.72 -8.63 0.26
CA ARG A 344 15.44 -9.17 -0.90
C ARG A 344 16.27 -8.07 -1.56
N ILE A 345 17.44 -8.46 -2.10
CA ILE A 345 18.23 -7.59 -2.98
C ILE A 345 18.08 -8.14 -4.39
N PRO A 346 17.28 -7.49 -5.27
CA PRO A 346 17.06 -7.97 -6.65
C PRO A 346 18.36 -8.02 -7.46
N MET A 347 18.56 -9.12 -8.21
CA MET A 347 19.75 -9.38 -9.00
C MET A 347 19.54 -9.35 -10.52
N TYR A 348 18.36 -8.91 -10.97
CA TYR A 348 18.00 -8.95 -12.41
C TYR A 348 18.83 -8.04 -13.29
N SER A 349 19.47 -7.01 -12.74
CA SER A 349 20.27 -6.05 -13.50
C SER A 349 21.61 -5.78 -12.85
N ALA A 350 22.64 -5.73 -13.66
CA ALA A 350 24.00 -5.32 -13.26
C ALA A 350 24.15 -3.77 -13.18
N SER A 351 23.17 -3.00 -13.69
CA SER A 351 23.22 -1.54 -13.69
C SER A 351 23.26 -0.98 -12.27
N PRO A 352 24.19 -0.07 -11.95
CA PRO A 352 24.19 0.64 -10.67
C PRO A 352 22.87 1.34 -10.38
N LYS A 353 22.20 1.89 -11.39
CA LYS A 353 20.89 2.59 -11.27
C LYS A 353 19.74 1.65 -10.92
N ALA A 354 19.91 0.34 -11.09
CA ALA A 354 18.92 -0.66 -10.75
C ALA A 354 19.09 -1.24 -9.33
N LYS A 355 20.17 -0.86 -8.62
CA LYS A 355 20.42 -1.37 -7.27
C LYS A 355 19.45 -0.75 -6.26
N ARG A 356 18.69 -1.64 -5.61
CA ARG A 356 17.63 -1.33 -4.66
C ARG A 356 17.47 -2.46 -3.65
N ILE A 357 16.76 -2.21 -2.60
CA ILE A 357 16.29 -3.22 -1.65
C ILE A 357 14.79 -3.40 -1.83
N GLU A 358 14.29 -4.59 -1.58
CA GLU A 358 12.87 -4.95 -1.68
C GLU A 358 12.40 -5.42 -0.30
N PHE A 359 11.57 -4.62 0.35
CA PHE A 359 10.91 -4.99 1.59
C PHE A 359 9.61 -5.72 1.25
N ARG A 360 9.55 -7.02 1.56
CA ARG A 360 8.51 -7.94 1.09
C ARG A 360 7.34 -8.12 2.05
N THR A 361 7.50 -7.68 3.30
CA THR A 361 6.48 -7.82 4.35
C THR A 361 5.21 -7.02 4.05
N PRO A 362 5.26 -5.76 3.53
CA PRO A 362 4.08 -4.94 3.31
C PRO A 362 3.00 -5.61 2.49
N ASP A 363 1.74 -5.19 2.72
CA ASP A 363 0.59 -5.58 1.91
C ASP A 363 -0.20 -4.37 1.38
N PRO A 364 -1.01 -4.53 0.32
CA PRO A 364 -1.65 -3.41 -0.36
C PRO A 364 -2.82 -2.79 0.40
N SER A 365 -3.21 -3.31 1.58
CA SER A 365 -4.23 -2.68 2.43
C SER A 365 -3.71 -1.42 3.13
N CYS A 366 -2.40 -1.19 3.11
CA CYS A 366 -1.79 -0.06 3.80
C CYS A 366 -2.13 1.30 3.15
N ASN A 367 -2.00 2.35 3.99
CA ASN A 367 -1.90 3.73 3.53
C ASN A 367 -0.49 3.97 2.99
N GLY A 368 -0.36 4.11 1.67
CA GLY A 368 0.94 4.20 1.00
C GLY A 368 1.81 5.35 1.52
N TYR A 369 1.23 6.52 1.78
CA TYR A 369 1.99 7.65 2.31
C TYR A 369 2.59 7.35 3.68
N LEU A 370 1.81 6.77 4.60
CA LEU A 370 2.30 6.40 5.93
C LEU A 370 3.30 5.26 5.87
N ALA A 371 3.02 4.23 5.08
CA ALA A 371 3.89 3.06 4.94
C ALA A 371 5.26 3.44 4.36
N PHE A 372 5.28 4.18 3.25
CA PHE A 372 6.53 4.60 2.61
C PHE A 372 7.32 5.59 3.49
N SER A 373 6.63 6.49 4.20
CA SER A 373 7.26 7.39 5.16
C SER A 373 7.92 6.62 6.30
N ALA A 374 7.23 5.65 6.90
CA ALA A 374 7.76 4.84 7.98
C ALA A 374 8.97 4.00 7.52
N ILE A 375 8.91 3.41 6.32
CA ILE A 375 10.04 2.69 5.71
C ILE A 375 11.22 3.63 5.51
N LEU A 376 11.01 4.83 4.96
CA LEU A 376 12.07 5.81 4.76
C LEU A 376 12.73 6.22 6.07
N MET A 377 11.95 6.44 7.13
CA MET A 377 12.47 6.79 8.44
C MET A 377 13.32 5.66 9.06
N ALA A 378 12.93 4.40 8.85
CA ALA A 378 13.74 3.24 9.26
C ALA A 378 15.04 3.13 8.45
N VAL A 379 15.00 3.39 7.14
CA VAL A 379 16.19 3.46 6.26
C VAL A 379 17.16 4.52 6.75
N ILE A 380 16.67 5.72 7.02
CA ILE A 380 17.50 6.85 7.53
C ILE A 380 18.09 6.48 8.89
N ASP A 381 17.29 5.95 9.83
CA ASP A 381 17.78 5.54 11.15
C ASP A 381 18.89 4.48 11.03
N GLY A 382 18.74 3.52 10.14
CA GLY A 382 19.74 2.49 9.88
C GLY A 382 21.06 3.06 9.37
N ILE A 383 20.99 3.99 8.41
CA ILE A 383 22.18 4.64 7.83
C ILE A 383 22.88 5.55 8.86
N GLU A 384 22.15 6.38 9.59
CA GLU A 384 22.69 7.29 10.62
C GLU A 384 23.38 6.51 11.74
N ASN A 385 22.76 5.45 12.23
CA ASN A 385 23.28 4.63 13.33
C ASN A 385 24.23 3.52 12.86
N LYS A 386 24.47 3.40 11.57
CA LYS A 386 25.30 2.31 10.97
C LYS A 386 24.84 0.94 11.46
N THR A 387 23.52 0.70 11.42
CA THR A 387 22.92 -0.53 11.94
C THR A 387 23.35 -1.72 11.08
N ASP A 388 24.02 -2.68 11.70
CA ASP A 388 24.46 -3.90 11.03
C ASP A 388 23.25 -4.82 10.79
N PRO A 389 22.99 -5.24 9.54
CA PRO A 389 21.90 -6.19 9.24
C PRO A 389 22.22 -7.65 9.64
N GLY A 390 23.43 -7.95 10.09
CA GLY A 390 23.93 -9.30 10.28
C GLY A 390 24.32 -9.98 8.95
N GLU A 391 24.43 -11.31 8.98
CA GLU A 391 24.79 -12.09 7.78
C GLU A 391 23.59 -12.36 6.89
N PRO A 392 23.75 -12.35 5.57
CA PRO A 392 22.67 -12.70 4.64
C PRO A 392 22.27 -14.17 4.78
N LEU A 393 20.98 -14.45 4.67
CA LEU A 393 20.43 -15.79 4.79
C LEU A 393 20.11 -16.39 3.42
N ASP A 394 21.12 -16.95 2.76
CA ASP A 394 21.00 -17.55 1.42
C ASP A 394 20.60 -19.04 1.44
N LYS A 395 20.24 -19.57 2.61
CA LYS A 395 19.74 -20.93 2.78
C LYS A 395 18.23 -20.99 2.55
N ASP A 396 17.72 -22.16 2.21
CA ASP A 396 16.28 -22.42 2.27
C ASP A 396 15.80 -22.39 3.72
N ILE A 397 15.09 -21.33 4.09
CA ILE A 397 14.60 -21.12 5.46
C ILE A 397 13.60 -22.21 5.86
N TYR A 398 12.79 -22.70 4.92
CA TYR A 398 11.80 -23.75 5.20
C TYR A 398 12.44 -25.12 5.45
N GLY A 399 13.67 -25.33 4.97
CA GLY A 399 14.47 -26.53 5.20
C GLY A 399 15.39 -26.47 6.43
N LEU A 400 15.40 -25.34 7.18
CA LEU A 400 16.26 -25.20 8.36
C LEU A 400 15.78 -26.08 9.52
N PRO A 401 16.72 -26.65 10.33
CA PRO A 401 16.37 -27.28 11.59
C PRO A 401 15.62 -26.33 12.52
N PRO A 402 14.69 -26.82 13.35
CA PRO A 402 13.91 -25.98 14.26
C PRO A 402 14.78 -25.12 15.20
N GLU A 403 15.93 -25.59 15.58
CA GLU A 403 16.89 -24.88 16.45
C GLU A 403 17.51 -23.66 15.73
N GLU A 404 17.83 -23.78 14.43
CA GLU A 404 18.32 -22.65 13.62
C GLU A 404 17.20 -21.66 13.32
N LEU A 405 16.01 -22.16 13.01
CA LEU A 405 14.83 -21.34 12.73
C LEU A 405 14.41 -20.51 13.94
N ALA A 406 14.48 -21.06 15.15
CA ALA A 406 14.15 -20.36 16.39
C ALA A 406 15.07 -19.16 16.69
N ASN A 407 16.24 -19.09 16.08
CA ASN A 407 17.17 -17.97 16.23
C ASN A 407 16.91 -16.83 15.22
N ILE A 408 16.03 -17.02 14.24
CA ILE A 408 15.68 -15.99 13.26
C ILE A 408 14.46 -15.21 13.81
N PRO A 409 14.58 -13.89 14.04
CA PRO A 409 13.43 -13.11 14.46
C PRO A 409 12.30 -13.18 13.43
N SER A 410 11.06 -13.11 13.90
CA SER A 410 9.88 -13.19 13.05
C SER A 410 9.10 -11.87 13.06
N ALA A 411 8.38 -11.61 11.96
CA ALA A 411 7.36 -10.57 11.91
C ALA A 411 6.25 -10.84 12.96
N PRO A 412 5.48 -9.80 13.38
CA PRO A 412 4.41 -9.97 14.36
C PRO A 412 3.36 -10.99 13.86
N GLY A 413 2.78 -11.72 14.78
CA GLY A 413 1.70 -12.67 14.49
C GLY A 413 0.30 -12.05 14.48
N SER A 414 0.16 -10.79 14.91
CA SER A 414 -1.12 -10.08 14.97
C SER A 414 -0.95 -8.57 14.85
N LEU A 415 -2.05 -7.88 14.48
CA LEU A 415 -2.07 -6.41 14.49
C LEU A 415 -1.83 -5.85 15.90
N ASP A 416 -2.34 -6.52 16.93
CA ASP A 416 -2.15 -6.13 18.33
C ASP A 416 -0.67 -6.15 18.74
N GLU A 417 0.08 -7.16 18.30
CA GLU A 417 1.53 -7.24 18.49
C GLU A 417 2.27 -6.12 17.74
N ALA A 418 1.89 -5.84 16.50
CA ALA A 418 2.50 -4.77 15.72
C ALA A 418 2.24 -3.39 16.33
N LEU A 419 1.02 -3.12 16.82
CA LEU A 419 0.67 -1.88 17.51
C LEU A 419 1.43 -1.74 18.85
N SER A 420 1.62 -2.85 19.56
CA SER A 420 2.43 -2.89 20.78
C SER A 420 3.90 -2.58 20.47
N ALA A 421 4.45 -3.19 19.42
CA ALA A 421 5.82 -2.89 18.96
C ALA A 421 5.97 -1.42 18.55
N LEU A 422 5.00 -0.84 17.84
CA LEU A 422 5.00 0.59 17.50
C LEU A 422 4.98 1.49 18.74
N LYS A 423 4.21 1.11 19.77
CA LYS A 423 4.17 1.86 21.03
C LYS A 423 5.53 1.89 21.74
N GLU A 424 6.31 0.82 21.66
CA GLU A 424 7.63 0.70 22.28
C GLU A 424 8.74 1.30 21.40
N ASP A 425 8.66 1.09 20.09
CA ASP A 425 9.68 1.46 19.11
C ASP A 425 9.14 2.46 18.06
N HIS A 426 8.93 3.71 18.45
CA HIS A 426 8.48 4.78 17.56
C HIS A 426 9.42 5.99 17.48
N LYS A 427 10.51 6.01 18.27
CA LYS A 427 11.38 7.19 18.36
C LYS A 427 12.02 7.57 17.04
N PHE A 428 12.34 6.58 16.19
CA PHE A 428 12.91 6.84 14.86
C PHE A 428 11.93 7.59 13.95
N LEU A 429 10.62 7.38 14.11
CA LEU A 429 9.56 8.04 13.35
C LEU A 429 9.40 9.52 13.72
N LEU A 430 9.73 9.89 14.97
CA LEU A 430 9.59 11.27 15.47
C LEU A 430 10.73 12.18 15.03
N LYS A 431 11.82 11.64 14.46
CA LYS A 431 12.93 12.45 13.97
C LYS A 431 12.46 13.45 12.91
N GLY A 432 12.95 14.69 12.99
CA GLY A 432 12.56 15.74 12.06
C GLY A 432 11.07 16.09 12.07
N ASP A 433 10.38 15.70 13.13
CA ASP A 433 8.92 15.89 13.28
C ASP A 433 8.09 15.29 12.16
N VAL A 434 8.62 14.22 11.51
CA VAL A 434 7.96 13.54 10.38
C VAL A 434 6.64 12.93 10.84
N PHE A 435 6.69 11.99 11.79
CA PHE A 435 5.50 11.60 12.55
C PHE A 435 5.48 12.38 13.86
N THR A 436 4.32 12.73 14.34
CA THR A 436 4.15 13.33 15.66
C THR A 436 3.67 12.27 16.66
N LYS A 437 3.87 12.54 17.95
CA LYS A 437 3.34 11.66 19.01
C LYS A 437 1.82 11.50 18.89
N ASP A 438 1.12 12.56 18.52
CA ASP A 438 -0.32 12.57 18.28
C ASP A 438 -0.73 11.59 17.16
N VAL A 439 0.02 11.57 16.05
CA VAL A 439 -0.20 10.63 14.93
C VAL A 439 -0.05 9.18 15.40
N ILE A 440 1.02 8.88 16.14
CA ILE A 440 1.29 7.52 16.66
C ILE A 440 0.18 7.08 17.62
N ASP A 441 -0.16 7.92 18.60
CA ASP A 441 -1.15 7.61 19.61
C ASP A 441 -2.55 7.42 18.98
N MET A 442 -2.92 8.29 18.03
CA MET A 442 -4.19 8.17 17.32
C MET A 442 -4.24 6.92 16.44
N TRP A 443 -3.13 6.58 15.76
CA TRP A 443 -3.08 5.36 14.96
C TRP A 443 -3.32 4.12 15.81
N ILE A 444 -2.59 3.99 16.91
CA ILE A 444 -2.74 2.87 17.86
C ILE A 444 -4.18 2.82 18.39
N LYS A 445 -4.72 3.95 18.84
CA LYS A 445 -6.09 4.04 19.36
C LYS A 445 -7.12 3.63 18.30
N TYR A 446 -7.04 4.25 17.12
CA TYR A 446 -7.98 3.99 16.02
C TYR A 446 -7.99 2.51 15.63
N LYS A 447 -6.83 1.90 15.41
CA LYS A 447 -6.71 0.50 15.02
C LYS A 447 -7.20 -0.45 16.11
N THR A 448 -6.89 -0.16 17.36
CA THR A 448 -7.33 -0.98 18.49
C THR A 448 -8.86 -0.93 18.66
N GLU A 449 -9.45 0.27 18.69
CA GLU A 449 -10.88 0.45 18.95
C GLU A 449 -11.78 0.04 17.79
N ASN A 450 -11.35 0.31 16.53
CA ASN A 450 -12.20 0.12 15.36
C ASN A 450 -11.92 -1.18 14.58
N GLU A 451 -10.78 -1.82 14.78
CA GLU A 451 -10.41 -3.02 14.02
C GLU A 451 -10.07 -4.22 14.93
N VAL A 452 -9.08 -4.11 15.82
CA VAL A 452 -8.65 -5.24 16.67
C VAL A 452 -9.79 -5.72 17.58
N ASN A 453 -10.34 -4.83 18.40
CA ASN A 453 -11.39 -5.19 19.35
C ASN A 453 -12.68 -5.70 18.67
N PRO A 454 -13.21 -5.04 17.62
CA PRO A 454 -14.40 -5.53 16.93
C PRO A 454 -14.23 -6.92 16.33
N VAL A 455 -13.05 -7.24 15.75
CA VAL A 455 -12.80 -8.58 15.20
C VAL A 455 -12.64 -9.61 16.31
N LYS A 456 -11.88 -9.29 17.37
CA LYS A 456 -11.63 -10.19 18.51
C LYS A 456 -12.89 -10.59 19.28
N LEU A 457 -13.90 -9.71 19.31
CA LEU A 457 -15.16 -9.96 20.02
C LEU A 457 -16.18 -10.78 19.22
N ARG A 458 -15.95 -10.99 17.93
CA ARG A 458 -16.87 -11.75 17.08
C ARG A 458 -16.50 -13.21 17.03
N PRO A 459 -17.44 -14.14 17.32
CA PRO A 459 -17.19 -15.55 17.10
C PRO A 459 -16.99 -15.83 15.60
N HIS A 460 -15.99 -16.66 15.30
CA HIS A 460 -15.72 -17.09 13.93
C HIS A 460 -16.52 -18.38 13.61
N PRO A 461 -17.08 -18.55 12.39
CA PRO A 461 -17.81 -19.76 12.04
C PRO A 461 -17.04 -21.06 12.28
N HIS A 462 -15.71 -21.05 12.13
CA HIS A 462 -14.88 -22.21 12.40
C HIS A 462 -14.81 -22.60 13.90
N GLU A 463 -15.04 -21.66 14.82
CA GLU A 463 -15.11 -21.95 16.27
C GLU A 463 -16.33 -22.80 16.59
N PHE A 464 -17.45 -22.61 15.87
CA PHE A 464 -18.62 -23.49 15.99
C PHE A 464 -18.31 -24.92 15.53
N PHE A 465 -17.53 -25.06 14.45
CA PHE A 465 -17.08 -26.38 14.00
C PHE A 465 -16.19 -27.08 15.04
N LEU A 466 -15.34 -26.31 15.74
CA LEU A 466 -14.38 -26.87 16.70
C LEU A 466 -14.97 -27.11 18.09
N TYR A 467 -15.93 -26.30 18.54
CA TYR A 467 -16.27 -26.17 19.95
C TYR A 467 -17.76 -26.26 20.26
N PHE A 468 -18.66 -26.46 19.28
CA PHE A 468 -20.09 -26.44 19.52
C PHE A 468 -20.57 -27.57 20.44
N ASP A 469 -19.88 -28.69 20.43
CA ASP A 469 -20.23 -29.93 21.14
C ASP A 469 -19.38 -30.20 22.40
N ILE A 470 -18.59 -29.23 22.85
CA ILE A 470 -17.82 -29.36 24.09
C ILE A 470 -18.67 -29.09 25.34
#